data_ea3e88e414c398cd3efa542a9ae5a915
#
_entry.id   ea3e88e414c398cd3efa542a9ae5a915
#
_cell.length_a   1.000
_cell.length_b   1.000
_cell.length_c   1.000
_cell.angle_alpha   90.00
_cell.angle_beta   90.00
_cell.angle_gamma   90.00
#
_symmetry.space_group_name_H-M   'P 1'
#
loop_
_entity.id
_entity.type
_entity.pdbx_description
1 polymer ?
#
loop_
_entity_poly.entity_id
_entity_poly.type
_entity_poly.pdbx_seq_one_letter_code
_entity_poly.pdbx_strand_id
1 'polypeptide(L)'
;YLRIEPRETYSITVKNGTAQVVGDTDGKLTTAFAGEKVTVSGENKNPSVTKFGGWKVISPESFELTEEQKNAEKNMTFTMPASPVELKASYSFPAPVVDMQVTVTGGTIRVGKGESQTGTVLVQPGQTVTIEANEPVKENESFHHWKVEKDSSKNIGIIEGSLGSETEKGTEKIVFTMPQDGVKLTAVYSIPASVLRSTVT
;
A
#
# COMPACT_ATOMS: atom_id res chain seq x y z
N TYR A 1 -8.81 2.62 64.19
CA TYR A 1 -7.73 3.26 63.38
C TYR A 1 -7.81 2.69 61.96
N LEU A 2 -8.10 3.55 61.00
CA LEU A 2 -8.00 3.21 59.56
C LEU A 2 -6.53 3.20 59.16
N ARG A 3 -5.97 2.02 58.92
CA ARG A 3 -4.60 1.86 58.43
C ARG A 3 -4.61 2.15 56.92
N ILE A 4 -4.07 3.27 56.50
CA ILE A 4 -3.87 3.58 55.08
C ILE A 4 -2.56 2.87 54.65
N GLU A 5 -2.69 1.79 53.90
CA GLU A 5 -1.50 1.13 53.29
C GLU A 5 -0.99 2.05 52.16
N PRO A 6 0.31 2.30 52.09
CA PRO A 6 0.88 3.08 50.98
C PRO A 6 0.68 2.33 49.69
N ARG A 7 0.10 3.02 48.67
CA ARG A 7 -0.03 2.46 47.31
C ARG A 7 1.36 2.41 46.68
N GLU A 8 1.70 1.28 46.07
CA GLU A 8 2.96 1.12 45.34
C GLU A 8 2.86 1.77 43.96
N THR A 9 3.96 2.44 43.56
CA THR A 9 4.13 2.97 42.21
C THR A 9 5.08 2.11 41.41
N TYR A 10 4.84 2.00 40.12
CA TYR A 10 5.62 1.22 39.20
C TYR A 10 6.22 2.09 38.10
N SER A 11 7.46 1.80 37.72
CA SER A 11 8.16 2.60 36.72
C SER A 11 7.64 2.36 35.29
N ILE A 12 7.70 3.43 34.51
CA ILE A 12 7.37 3.43 33.08
C ILE A 12 8.60 3.88 32.32
N THR A 13 9.08 3.03 31.41
CA THR A 13 10.20 3.36 30.52
C THR A 13 9.71 3.30 29.07
N VAL A 14 9.93 4.35 28.31
CA VAL A 14 9.56 4.40 26.89
C VAL A 14 10.80 4.70 26.05
N LYS A 15 11.17 3.74 25.18
CA LYS A 15 12.24 3.93 24.20
C LYS A 15 11.66 4.47 22.88
N ASN A 16 12.31 5.45 22.30
CA ASN A 16 11.89 6.17 21.09
C ASN A 16 10.48 6.79 21.23
N GLY A 17 10.21 7.37 22.38
CA GLY A 17 8.93 8.00 22.68
C GLY A 17 8.89 8.59 24.07
N THR A 18 7.74 9.13 24.43
CA THR A 18 7.44 9.75 25.72
C THR A 18 6.27 9.06 26.39
N ALA A 19 6.21 9.16 27.71
CA ALA A 19 5.07 8.74 28.52
C ALA A 19 4.53 9.92 29.31
N GLN A 20 3.21 9.96 29.52
CA GLN A 20 2.52 10.90 30.36
C GLN A 20 1.50 10.18 31.23
N VAL A 21 1.60 10.35 32.54
CA VAL A 21 0.63 9.83 33.50
C VAL A 21 -0.52 10.81 33.63
N VAL A 22 -1.74 10.33 33.77
CA VAL A 22 -2.93 11.19 33.94
C VAL A 22 -2.76 12.05 35.20
N GLY A 23 -2.88 13.36 35.03
CA GLY A 23 -2.64 14.34 36.11
C GLY A 23 -1.21 14.87 36.20
N ASP A 24 -0.28 14.35 35.42
CA ASP A 24 1.06 14.90 35.25
C ASP A 24 1.01 16.06 34.26
N THR A 25 1.08 17.28 34.78
CA THR A 25 1.08 18.51 33.96
C THR A 25 2.45 18.85 33.39
N ASP A 26 3.50 18.25 33.92
CA ASP A 26 4.90 18.58 33.58
C ASP A 26 5.57 17.51 32.70
N GLY A 27 4.90 16.35 32.48
CA GLY A 27 5.44 15.25 31.69
C GLY A 27 6.71 14.60 32.26
N LYS A 28 6.91 14.74 33.59
CA LYS A 28 8.13 14.30 34.26
C LYS A 28 7.96 13.02 35.09
N LEU A 29 6.71 12.60 35.31
CA LEU A 29 6.47 11.37 36.09
C LEU A 29 6.83 10.15 35.26
N THR A 30 7.78 9.40 35.76
CA THR A 30 8.23 8.12 35.21
C THR A 30 7.67 6.93 35.98
N THR A 31 6.69 7.18 36.85
CA THR A 31 6.03 6.17 37.69
C THR A 31 4.53 6.41 37.75
N ALA A 32 3.74 5.35 37.84
CA ALA A 32 2.29 5.40 38.02
C ALA A 32 1.84 4.33 39.03
N PHE A 33 0.68 4.54 39.65
CA PHE A 33 0.03 3.48 40.42
C PHE A 33 -0.61 2.42 39.51
N ALA A 34 -0.70 1.19 39.99
CA ALA A 34 -1.48 0.18 39.28
C ALA A 34 -2.94 0.66 39.07
N GLY A 35 -3.47 0.47 37.87
CA GLY A 35 -4.81 0.88 37.46
C GLY A 35 -4.90 2.32 36.90
N GLU A 36 -3.86 3.12 36.99
CA GLU A 36 -3.82 4.46 36.37
C GLU A 36 -3.67 4.36 34.86
N LYS A 37 -4.20 5.37 34.16
CA LYS A 37 -4.03 5.49 32.72
C LYS A 37 -2.73 6.20 32.40
N VAL A 38 -1.98 5.62 31.48
CA VAL A 38 -0.73 6.16 30.96
C VAL A 38 -0.90 6.38 29.47
N THR A 39 -0.53 7.56 29.00
CA THR A 39 -0.52 7.89 27.58
C THR A 39 0.93 7.90 27.10
N VAL A 40 1.22 7.21 25.99
CA VAL A 40 2.54 7.21 25.36
C VAL A 40 2.44 7.71 23.92
N SER A 41 3.50 8.35 23.47
CA SER A 41 3.62 8.85 22.10
C SER A 41 4.99 8.53 21.54
N GLY A 42 5.02 7.94 20.35
CA GLY A 42 6.27 7.67 19.66
C GLY A 42 6.97 8.95 19.18
N GLU A 43 8.28 8.95 19.19
CA GLU A 43 9.13 10.03 18.66
C GLU A 43 9.97 9.51 17.50
N ASN A 44 9.52 9.85 16.28
CA ASN A 44 10.28 9.53 15.08
C ASN A 44 11.40 10.56 14.88
N LYS A 45 12.65 10.15 15.01
CA LYS A 45 13.83 11.01 14.80
C LYS A 45 14.13 11.26 13.32
N ASN A 46 13.58 10.45 12.41
CA ASN A 46 13.79 10.54 10.96
C ASN A 46 12.47 10.41 10.18
N PRO A 47 11.49 11.30 10.41
CA PRO A 47 10.14 11.13 9.86
C PRO A 47 10.05 11.22 8.33
N SER A 48 11.07 11.81 7.68
CA SER A 48 11.15 11.89 6.21
C SER A 48 11.47 10.54 5.54
N VAL A 49 12.09 9.60 6.25
CA VAL A 49 12.61 8.36 5.68
C VAL A 49 12.14 7.09 6.40
N THR A 50 11.61 7.20 7.62
CA THR A 50 11.12 6.05 8.39
C THR A 50 9.64 6.18 8.71
N LYS A 51 8.98 5.04 8.86
CA LYS A 51 7.57 4.91 9.25
C LYS A 51 7.46 4.21 10.58
N PHE A 52 6.44 4.55 11.35
CA PHE A 52 6.10 3.84 12.58
C PHE A 52 5.72 2.39 12.26
N GLY A 53 6.37 1.45 12.93
CA GLY A 53 6.18 0.02 12.75
C GLY A 53 5.52 -0.68 13.96
N GLY A 54 5.03 0.12 14.92
CA GLY A 54 4.31 -0.39 16.08
C GLY A 54 5.05 -0.29 17.40
N TRP A 55 4.29 -0.44 18.49
CA TRP A 55 4.80 -0.58 19.84
C TRP A 55 5.18 -2.01 20.14
N LYS A 56 6.32 -2.18 20.82
CA LYS A 56 6.76 -3.47 21.39
C LYS A 56 6.80 -3.36 22.91
N VAL A 57 6.21 -4.33 23.58
CA VAL A 57 6.40 -4.54 25.02
C VAL A 57 7.76 -5.21 25.22
N ILE A 58 8.62 -4.61 26.02
CA ILE A 58 9.94 -5.17 26.39
C ILE A 58 9.83 -5.91 27.72
N SER A 59 9.09 -5.34 28.67
CA SER A 59 8.74 -5.95 29.94
C SER A 59 7.47 -5.34 30.53
N PRO A 60 6.72 -6.09 31.36
CA PRO A 60 6.83 -7.53 31.57
C PRO A 60 6.22 -8.34 30.42
N GLU A 61 6.63 -9.57 30.21
CA GLU A 61 6.08 -10.44 29.15
C GLU A 61 4.58 -10.71 29.29
N SER A 62 4.05 -10.62 30.51
CA SER A 62 2.62 -10.79 30.79
C SER A 62 1.75 -9.58 30.41
N PHE A 63 2.37 -8.45 30.06
CA PHE A 63 1.64 -7.25 29.65
C PHE A 63 1.46 -7.24 28.14
N GLU A 64 0.22 -7.22 27.69
CA GLU A 64 -0.11 -7.24 26.28
C GLU A 64 -0.84 -5.96 25.85
N LEU A 65 -0.50 -5.45 24.70
CA LEU A 65 -1.19 -4.37 24.02
C LEU A 65 -2.20 -4.93 23.02
N THR A 66 -3.35 -4.30 22.88
CA THR A 66 -4.28 -4.61 21.79
C THR A 66 -3.67 -4.23 20.43
N GLU A 67 -4.21 -4.76 19.33
CA GLU A 67 -3.74 -4.41 17.99
C GLU A 67 -3.92 -2.91 17.69
N GLU A 68 -4.99 -2.30 18.19
CA GLU A 68 -5.20 -0.86 18.08
C GLU A 68 -4.11 -0.07 18.80
N GLN A 69 -3.78 -0.47 20.04
CA GLN A 69 -2.72 0.14 20.83
C GLN A 69 -1.35 -0.03 20.18
N LYS A 70 -1.04 -1.22 19.66
CA LYS A 70 0.23 -1.49 18.96
C LYS A 70 0.45 -0.56 17.76
N ASN A 71 -0.62 -0.20 17.06
CA ASN A 71 -0.56 0.60 15.82
C ASN A 71 -0.74 2.11 16.03
N ALA A 72 -1.07 2.56 17.23
CA ALA A 72 -1.26 3.98 17.55
C ALA A 72 0.08 4.67 17.87
N GLU A 73 0.68 5.37 16.92
CA GLU A 73 1.96 6.09 17.13
C GLU A 73 1.85 7.18 18.19
N LYS A 74 0.74 7.93 18.20
CA LYS A 74 0.51 9.06 19.10
C LYS A 74 -0.66 8.79 20.04
N ASN A 75 -0.53 9.28 21.26
CA ASN A 75 -1.58 9.24 22.27
C ASN A 75 -2.12 7.83 22.57
N MET A 76 -1.28 6.80 22.43
CA MET A 76 -1.65 5.44 22.80
C MET A 76 -1.82 5.38 24.31
N THR A 77 -2.99 4.92 24.77
CA THR A 77 -3.31 4.84 26.20
C THR A 77 -3.43 3.40 26.66
N PHE A 78 -2.83 3.09 27.81
CA PHE A 78 -2.97 1.80 28.47
C PHE A 78 -3.21 1.97 29.98
N THR A 79 -3.67 0.92 30.62
CA THR A 79 -3.83 0.87 32.10
C THR A 79 -2.58 0.28 32.71
N MET A 80 -1.98 0.97 33.67
CA MET A 80 -0.76 0.54 34.34
C MET A 80 -0.98 -0.78 35.12
N PRO A 81 -0.23 -1.86 34.81
CA PRO A 81 -0.26 -3.08 35.59
C PRO A 81 0.43 -2.90 36.96
N ALA A 82 0.27 -3.87 37.84
CA ALA A 82 0.99 -3.91 39.13
C ALA A 82 2.45 -4.41 38.95
N SER A 83 3.15 -3.83 37.98
CA SER A 83 4.55 -4.14 37.65
C SER A 83 5.15 -3.02 36.80
N PRO A 84 6.49 -2.85 36.77
CA PRO A 84 7.16 -1.93 35.86
C PRO A 84 6.87 -2.26 34.40
N VAL A 85 6.69 -1.23 33.56
CA VAL A 85 6.43 -1.40 32.13
C VAL A 85 7.55 -0.73 31.33
N GLU A 86 8.09 -1.46 30.37
CA GLU A 86 9.01 -0.94 29.37
C GLU A 86 8.44 -1.15 27.96
N LEU A 87 8.27 -0.05 27.23
CA LEU A 87 7.78 -0.03 25.85
C LEU A 87 8.82 0.54 24.90
N LYS A 88 8.79 0.10 23.66
CA LYS A 88 9.64 0.63 22.59
C LYS A 88 8.79 0.94 21.36
N ALA A 89 8.81 2.19 20.90
CA ALA A 89 8.32 2.53 19.59
C ALA A 89 9.33 2.06 18.53
N SER A 90 8.85 1.32 17.54
CA SER A 90 9.66 0.82 16.43
C SER A 90 9.47 1.70 15.22
N TYR A 91 10.57 2.01 14.53
CA TYR A 91 10.57 2.75 13.27
C TYR A 91 11.44 2.01 12.28
N SER A 92 10.96 1.89 11.05
CA SER A 92 11.67 1.20 9.97
C SER A 92 11.56 1.98 8.67
N PHE A 93 12.52 1.77 7.79
CA PHE A 93 12.39 2.21 6.41
C PHE A 93 11.23 1.46 5.76
N PRO A 94 10.35 2.14 4.99
CA PRO A 94 9.37 1.42 4.19
C PRO A 94 10.09 0.43 3.25
N ALA A 95 9.47 -0.71 3.00
CA ALA A 95 10.01 -1.65 2.03
C ALA A 95 10.23 -0.94 0.69
N PRO A 96 11.35 -1.18 -0.02
CA PRO A 96 11.58 -0.58 -1.31
C PRO A 96 10.44 -0.98 -2.25
N VAL A 97 9.85 0.00 -2.92
CA VAL A 97 8.87 -0.25 -3.97
C VAL A 97 9.65 -0.74 -5.18
N VAL A 98 9.45 -2.00 -5.55
CA VAL A 98 10.06 -2.57 -6.75
C VAL A 98 9.20 -2.19 -7.94
N ASP A 99 9.82 -1.57 -8.95
CA ASP A 99 9.14 -1.25 -10.21
C ASP A 99 8.83 -2.54 -10.98
N MET A 100 7.62 -2.61 -11.51
CA MET A 100 7.13 -3.72 -12.32
C MET A 100 7.20 -3.35 -13.80
N GLN A 101 7.36 -4.35 -14.67
CA GLN A 101 7.40 -4.13 -16.11
C GLN A 101 6.00 -4.10 -16.71
N VAL A 102 5.73 -3.10 -17.52
CA VAL A 102 4.61 -3.08 -18.46
C VAL A 102 5.18 -3.18 -19.86
N THR A 103 4.83 -4.23 -20.59
CA THR A 103 5.25 -4.45 -21.98
C THR A 103 4.02 -4.45 -22.88
N VAL A 104 4.05 -3.62 -23.93
CA VAL A 104 2.98 -3.56 -24.91
C VAL A 104 3.53 -3.75 -26.32
N THR A 105 2.94 -4.68 -27.06
CA THR A 105 3.19 -4.89 -28.48
C THR A 105 2.01 -4.37 -29.28
N GLY A 106 2.28 -3.54 -30.28
CA GLY A 106 1.24 -2.93 -31.14
C GLY A 106 0.50 -1.76 -30.47
N GLY A 107 1.13 -1.10 -29.51
CA GLY A 107 0.55 0.04 -28.82
C GLY A 107 1.56 0.90 -28.08
N THR A 108 1.07 1.91 -27.39
CA THR A 108 1.85 2.83 -26.56
C THR A 108 1.45 2.72 -25.09
N ILE A 109 2.36 3.10 -24.22
CA ILE A 109 2.21 3.10 -22.75
C ILE A 109 2.42 4.51 -22.24
N ARG A 110 1.53 4.99 -21.40
CA ARG A 110 1.68 6.25 -20.66
C ARG A 110 1.45 6.03 -19.18
N VAL A 111 2.38 6.48 -18.34
CA VAL A 111 2.30 6.40 -16.88
C VAL A 111 1.85 7.76 -16.34
N GLY A 112 0.71 7.79 -15.65
CA GLY A 112 0.13 9.01 -15.11
C GLY A 112 -0.08 10.09 -16.20
N LYS A 113 0.56 11.25 -16.00
CA LYS A 113 0.55 12.39 -16.94
C LYS A 113 1.81 12.47 -17.81
N GLY A 114 2.66 11.44 -17.79
CA GLY A 114 3.89 11.39 -18.58
C GLY A 114 3.63 11.28 -20.09
N GLU A 115 4.72 11.23 -20.86
CA GLU A 115 4.68 11.01 -22.30
C GLU A 115 4.38 9.56 -22.65
N SER A 116 3.83 9.33 -23.84
CA SER A 116 3.60 7.99 -24.38
C SER A 116 4.92 7.37 -24.84
N GLN A 117 5.15 6.11 -24.47
CA GLN A 117 6.34 5.33 -24.78
C GLN A 117 5.93 4.02 -25.45
N THR A 118 6.86 3.35 -26.12
CA THR A 118 6.64 2.05 -26.75
C THR A 118 7.50 0.96 -26.10
N GLY A 119 7.10 -0.28 -26.26
CA GLY A 119 7.86 -1.44 -25.79
C GLY A 119 7.64 -1.74 -24.29
N THR A 120 8.69 -1.57 -23.48
CA THR A 120 8.65 -1.90 -22.04
C THR A 120 8.97 -0.68 -21.19
N VAL A 121 8.14 -0.44 -20.19
CA VAL A 121 8.28 0.66 -19.21
C VAL A 121 8.27 0.09 -17.80
N LEU A 122 9.08 0.66 -16.91
CA LEU A 122 9.07 0.34 -15.49
C LEU A 122 8.05 1.24 -14.78
N VAL A 123 7.16 0.63 -14.00
CA VAL A 123 6.02 1.30 -13.35
C VAL A 123 5.88 0.81 -11.92
N GLN A 124 5.70 1.72 -10.97
CA GLN A 124 5.45 1.35 -9.59
C GLN A 124 4.03 0.80 -9.41
N PRO A 125 3.84 -0.27 -8.61
CA PRO A 125 2.52 -0.73 -8.25
C PRO A 125 1.64 0.42 -7.71
N GLY A 126 0.37 0.43 -8.10
CA GLY A 126 -0.57 1.47 -7.72
C GLY A 126 -0.59 2.71 -8.63
N GLN A 127 0.38 2.92 -9.51
CA GLN A 127 0.33 3.99 -10.50
C GLN A 127 -0.70 3.71 -11.60
N THR A 128 -1.28 4.77 -12.12
CA THR A 128 -2.21 4.69 -13.26
C THR A 128 -1.43 4.54 -14.55
N VAL A 129 -1.79 3.53 -15.35
CA VAL A 129 -1.22 3.23 -16.66
C VAL A 129 -2.31 3.36 -17.71
N THR A 130 -2.02 4.07 -18.78
CA THR A 130 -2.84 4.15 -19.98
C THR A 130 -2.13 3.43 -21.11
N ILE A 131 -2.83 2.52 -21.78
CA ILE A 131 -2.36 1.85 -23.01
C ILE A 131 -3.30 2.20 -24.14
N GLU A 132 -2.72 2.45 -25.30
CA GLU A 132 -3.46 2.82 -26.51
C GLU A 132 -2.91 2.04 -27.70
N ALA A 133 -3.79 1.39 -28.46
CA ALA A 133 -3.39 0.62 -29.64
C ALA A 133 -2.89 1.53 -30.75
N ASN A 134 -1.89 1.07 -31.49
CA ASN A 134 -1.44 1.76 -32.69
C ASN A 134 -2.49 1.62 -33.82
N GLU A 135 -2.39 2.46 -34.82
CA GLU A 135 -3.15 2.27 -36.05
C GLU A 135 -2.78 0.93 -36.71
N PRO A 136 -3.73 0.23 -37.34
CA PRO A 136 -3.46 -1.03 -38.01
C PRO A 136 -2.49 -0.81 -39.20
N VAL A 137 -1.56 -1.76 -39.35
CA VAL A 137 -0.56 -1.71 -40.43
C VAL A 137 -1.12 -2.18 -41.75
N LYS A 138 -2.09 -3.11 -41.71
CA LYS A 138 -2.70 -3.66 -42.94
C LYS A 138 -4.01 -2.96 -43.25
N GLU A 139 -4.21 -2.73 -44.53
CA GLU A 139 -5.47 -2.17 -45.06
C GLU A 139 -6.67 -3.07 -44.70
N ASN A 140 -7.76 -2.44 -44.30
CA ASN A 140 -9.00 -3.07 -43.88
C ASN A 140 -8.95 -3.83 -42.53
N GLU A 141 -7.85 -3.81 -41.79
CA GLU A 141 -7.81 -4.26 -40.41
C GLU A 141 -8.30 -3.15 -39.46
N SER A 142 -8.85 -3.56 -38.33
CA SER A 142 -9.14 -2.67 -37.18
C SER A 142 -8.77 -3.36 -35.89
N PHE A 143 -8.50 -2.57 -34.85
CA PHE A 143 -8.27 -3.13 -33.52
C PHE A 143 -9.46 -4.00 -33.09
N HIS A 144 -9.15 -5.18 -32.53
CA HIS A 144 -10.14 -6.09 -32.03
C HIS A 144 -10.09 -6.21 -30.50
N HIS A 145 -8.97 -6.64 -29.93
CA HIS A 145 -8.84 -6.79 -28.48
C HIS A 145 -7.39 -6.74 -28.03
N TRP A 146 -7.18 -6.64 -26.72
CA TRP A 146 -5.90 -6.79 -26.07
C TRP A 146 -5.70 -8.24 -25.61
N LYS A 147 -4.75 -8.94 -26.18
CA LYS A 147 -4.35 -10.25 -25.73
C LYS A 147 -3.45 -10.13 -24.51
N VAL A 148 -3.86 -10.73 -23.37
CA VAL A 148 -3.03 -10.87 -22.18
C VAL A 148 -2.06 -12.00 -22.39
N GLU A 149 -0.75 -11.73 -22.32
CA GLU A 149 0.27 -12.77 -22.51
C GLU A 149 0.35 -13.72 -21.30
N LYS A 150 0.86 -14.93 -21.54
CA LYS A 150 0.81 -16.05 -20.56
C LYS A 150 1.51 -15.72 -19.23
N ASP A 151 2.57 -14.91 -19.27
CA ASP A 151 3.38 -14.50 -18.12
C ASP A 151 3.01 -13.11 -17.59
N SER A 152 1.84 -12.58 -18.00
CA SER A 152 1.26 -11.33 -17.49
C SER A 152 0.51 -11.56 -16.19
N SER A 153 0.36 -10.50 -15.39
CA SER A 153 -0.59 -10.47 -14.28
C SER A 153 -1.99 -10.86 -14.76
N LYS A 154 -2.66 -11.73 -14.01
CA LYS A 154 -4.05 -12.15 -14.30
C LYS A 154 -5.07 -11.15 -13.76
N ASN A 155 -4.67 -10.30 -12.82
CA ASN A 155 -5.53 -9.31 -12.17
C ASN A 155 -5.12 -7.90 -12.62
N ILE A 156 -5.45 -7.54 -13.85
CA ILE A 156 -5.28 -6.18 -14.35
C ILE A 156 -6.54 -5.41 -13.94
N GLY A 157 -6.41 -4.52 -12.96
CA GLY A 157 -7.52 -3.71 -12.44
C GLY A 157 -7.91 -2.61 -13.41
N ILE A 158 -8.70 -2.94 -14.45
CA ILE A 158 -9.15 -1.98 -15.47
C ILE A 158 -10.05 -0.93 -14.82
N ILE A 159 -9.72 0.35 -15.02
CA ILE A 159 -10.47 1.52 -14.57
C ILE A 159 -11.36 2.03 -15.68
N GLU A 160 -10.83 2.05 -16.92
CA GLU A 160 -11.52 2.57 -18.10
C GLU A 160 -11.22 1.67 -19.30
N GLY A 161 -12.24 1.39 -20.11
CA GLY A 161 -12.13 0.54 -21.28
C GLY A 161 -12.33 -0.94 -20.98
N SER A 162 -12.03 -1.81 -21.95
CA SER A 162 -12.15 -3.26 -21.88
C SER A 162 -11.02 -3.92 -22.67
N LEU A 163 -10.46 -4.99 -22.13
CA LEU A 163 -9.47 -5.82 -22.84
C LEU A 163 -10.08 -6.50 -24.08
N GLY A 164 -11.35 -6.90 -24.00
CA GLY A 164 -11.97 -7.76 -24.98
C GLY A 164 -11.46 -9.20 -24.92
N SER A 165 -11.78 -9.97 -25.97
CA SER A 165 -11.36 -11.38 -26.11
C SER A 165 -11.40 -11.79 -27.59
N GLU A 166 -11.10 -13.04 -27.91
CA GLU A 166 -11.22 -13.58 -29.28
C GLU A 166 -12.66 -13.45 -29.86
N THR A 167 -13.67 -13.40 -28.98
CA THR A 167 -15.09 -13.33 -29.37
C THR A 167 -15.73 -12.00 -29.07
N GLU A 168 -15.08 -11.11 -28.34
CA GLU A 168 -15.62 -9.83 -27.89
C GLU A 168 -14.64 -8.69 -28.19
N LYS A 169 -15.13 -7.66 -28.88
CA LYS A 169 -14.31 -6.48 -29.18
C LYS A 169 -14.00 -5.69 -27.92
N GLY A 170 -12.72 -5.44 -27.68
CA GLY A 170 -12.23 -4.53 -26.65
C GLY A 170 -12.20 -3.06 -27.09
N THR A 171 -11.65 -2.21 -26.23
CA THR A 171 -11.40 -0.79 -26.55
C THR A 171 -9.95 -0.56 -26.90
N GLU A 172 -9.67 0.30 -27.90
CA GLU A 172 -8.33 0.67 -28.33
C GLU A 172 -7.51 1.26 -27.19
N LYS A 173 -8.17 2.02 -26.33
CA LYS A 173 -7.59 2.62 -25.14
C LYS A 173 -8.12 1.94 -23.88
N ILE A 174 -7.20 1.57 -23.00
CA ILE A 174 -7.51 1.07 -21.65
C ILE A 174 -6.72 1.83 -20.61
N VAL A 175 -7.31 1.98 -19.43
CA VAL A 175 -6.65 2.55 -18.25
C VAL A 175 -6.77 1.57 -17.10
N PHE A 176 -5.67 1.32 -16.40
CA PHE A 176 -5.65 0.41 -15.25
C PHE A 176 -4.70 0.90 -14.15
N THR A 177 -4.89 0.35 -12.95
CA THR A 177 -3.94 0.52 -11.85
C THR A 177 -2.88 -0.56 -11.94
N MET A 178 -1.59 -0.18 -11.92
CA MET A 178 -0.48 -1.13 -11.98
C MET A 178 -0.55 -2.15 -10.85
N PRO A 179 -0.65 -3.45 -11.15
CA PRO A 179 -0.64 -4.50 -10.13
C PRO A 179 0.77 -4.71 -9.55
N GLN A 180 0.89 -5.65 -8.62
CA GLN A 180 2.19 -6.02 -8.03
C GLN A 180 2.99 -7.01 -8.89
N ASP A 181 2.46 -7.38 -10.05
CA ASP A 181 3.10 -8.25 -11.03
C ASP A 181 3.25 -7.51 -12.36
N GLY A 182 4.14 -7.99 -13.22
CA GLY A 182 4.32 -7.44 -14.57
C GLY A 182 3.08 -7.58 -15.44
N VAL A 183 2.87 -6.64 -16.35
CA VAL A 183 1.76 -6.65 -17.34
C VAL A 183 2.33 -6.74 -18.74
N LYS A 184 1.86 -7.73 -19.53
CA LYS A 184 2.24 -7.90 -20.93
C LYS A 184 1.00 -8.03 -21.78
N LEU A 185 0.83 -7.11 -22.72
CA LEU A 185 -0.33 -7.03 -23.63
C LEU A 185 0.11 -6.94 -25.07
N THR A 186 -0.64 -7.56 -25.95
CA THR A 186 -0.47 -7.48 -27.40
C THR A 186 -1.78 -7.02 -28.05
N ALA A 187 -1.73 -5.95 -28.86
CA ALA A 187 -2.87 -5.53 -29.65
C ALA A 187 -3.16 -6.53 -30.75
N VAL A 188 -4.39 -7.00 -30.84
CA VAL A 188 -4.86 -7.91 -31.88
C VAL A 188 -5.79 -7.15 -32.82
N TYR A 189 -5.55 -7.32 -34.12
CA TYR A 189 -6.32 -6.68 -35.19
C TYR A 189 -7.05 -7.73 -36.00
N SER A 190 -8.19 -7.39 -36.54
CA SER A 190 -8.99 -8.28 -37.41
C SER A 190 -9.67 -7.49 -38.53
N ILE A 191 -9.98 -8.20 -39.61
CA ILE A 191 -10.79 -7.63 -40.69
C ILE A 191 -12.27 -7.69 -40.29
N PRO A 192 -13.00 -6.57 -40.21
CA PRO A 192 -14.40 -6.55 -39.90
C PRO A 192 -15.22 -7.41 -40.90
N ALA A 193 -16.21 -8.13 -40.41
CA ALA A 193 -17.06 -9.00 -41.23
C ALA A 193 -17.81 -8.27 -42.39
N SER A 194 -17.99 -6.97 -42.25
CA SER A 194 -18.58 -6.11 -43.30
C SER A 194 -17.69 -5.99 -44.53
N VAL A 195 -16.36 -6.06 -44.39
CA VAL A 195 -15.42 -5.98 -45.52
C VAL A 195 -15.34 -7.33 -46.27
N LEU A 196 -15.46 -8.44 -45.56
CA LEU A 196 -15.42 -9.79 -46.15
C LEU A 196 -16.61 -10.09 -47.06
N ARG A 197 -17.74 -9.33 -46.93
CA ARG A 197 -18.95 -9.56 -47.75
C ARG A 197 -18.93 -8.79 -49.07
N SER A 198 -18.04 -7.80 -49.28
CA SER A 198 -18.00 -6.99 -50.50
C SER A 198 -17.11 -7.59 -51.62
N THR A 199 -16.45 -8.74 -51.39
CA THR A 199 -15.57 -9.39 -52.38
C THR A 199 -16.21 -10.59 -53.09
N VAL A 200 -17.51 -10.87 -52.88
CA VAL A 200 -18.26 -11.94 -53.57
C VAL A 200 -19.33 -11.30 -54.46
N THR A 201 -18.91 -10.86 -55.63
CA THR A 201 -19.76 -10.53 -56.79
C THR A 201 -19.21 -11.21 -58.03
#